data_446c34c30f25b21dbdaaefd43f986300
#
_entry.id   446c34c30f25b21dbdaaefd43f986300
#
_cell.length_a   1.000
_cell.length_b   1.000
_cell.length_c   1.000
_cell.angle_alpha   90.00
_cell.angle_beta   90.00
_cell.angle_gamma   90.00
#
_symmetry.space_group_name_H-M   'P 1'
#
loop_
_entity.id
_entity.type
_entity.pdbx_description
1 polymer ?
#
loop_
_entity_poly.entity_id
_entity_poly.type
_entity_poly.pdbx_seq_one_letter_code
_entity_poly.pdbx_strand_id
1 'polypeptide(L)'
;MRRLVTLVCMGAVSTALVGVARGAEDAGMLSIERGKGAVVLEIRGVVLGRLGNGTITVIDRTPNDPYVANVTGRRVIVQRRPTPARLFIRGQGLRFRMLGGGYRILIRGSGITVSAVGRGAVSLDGEPRFPGDDVGVYSLEGVDCSLEPESCDPIPDEPVRVKIGKTTGPPETERPGAATR
;
A
#
# COMPACT_ATOMS: atom_id res chain seq x y z
N MET A 1 6.10 -24.34 72.46
CA MET A 1 6.37 -25.19 71.27
C MET A 1 5.71 -24.54 70.06
N ARG A 2 6.48 -23.79 69.26
CA ARG A 2 6.02 -23.10 68.06
C ARG A 2 6.45 -23.92 66.84
N ARG A 3 5.46 -24.43 66.07
CA ARG A 3 5.72 -25.15 64.82
C ARG A 3 5.77 -24.10 63.69
N LEU A 4 6.96 -23.99 63.08
CA LEU A 4 7.18 -23.27 61.84
C LEU A 4 6.63 -24.11 60.66
N VAL A 5 5.71 -23.54 59.89
CA VAL A 5 5.24 -24.13 58.63
C VAL A 5 5.91 -23.34 57.51
N THR A 6 6.81 -24.02 56.81
CA THR A 6 7.53 -23.48 55.65
C THR A 6 6.68 -23.71 54.42
N LEU A 7 6.13 -22.61 53.84
CA LEU A 7 5.38 -22.64 52.59
C LEU A 7 6.36 -22.52 51.42
N VAL A 8 6.48 -23.60 50.65
CA VAL A 8 7.28 -23.61 49.40
C VAL A 8 6.37 -23.15 48.25
N CYS A 9 6.57 -21.91 47.78
CA CYS A 9 5.94 -21.44 46.55
C CYS A 9 6.72 -21.95 45.33
N MET A 10 6.19 -22.96 44.65
CA MET A 10 6.62 -23.37 43.31
C MET A 10 6.11 -22.33 42.29
N GLY A 11 7.00 -21.42 41.83
CA GLY A 11 6.74 -20.52 40.72
C GLY A 11 6.76 -21.29 39.40
N ALA A 12 5.60 -21.43 38.76
CA ALA A 12 5.51 -21.88 37.38
C ALA A 12 5.99 -20.78 36.43
N VAL A 13 7.16 -20.96 35.82
CA VAL A 13 7.66 -20.10 34.75
C VAL A 13 6.90 -20.44 33.47
N SER A 14 5.88 -19.65 33.16
CA SER A 14 5.19 -19.69 31.85
C SER A 14 6.07 -19.06 30.80
N THR A 15 6.78 -19.87 30.02
CA THR A 15 7.45 -19.44 28.78
C THR A 15 6.38 -19.10 27.73
N ALA A 16 6.04 -17.83 27.64
CA ALA A 16 5.25 -17.32 26.52
C ALA A 16 6.08 -17.45 25.25
N LEU A 17 5.68 -18.38 24.39
CA LEU A 17 6.18 -18.47 23.02
C LEU A 17 5.72 -17.18 22.30
N VAL A 18 6.63 -16.22 22.17
CA VAL A 18 6.45 -15.06 21.28
C VAL A 18 6.52 -15.62 19.86
N GLY A 19 5.36 -15.88 19.28
CA GLY A 19 5.20 -16.17 17.86
C GLY A 19 5.66 -14.97 17.08
N VAL A 20 6.90 -14.95 16.64
CA VAL A 20 7.43 -13.95 15.72
C VAL A 20 6.61 -14.04 14.42
N ALA A 21 5.81 -13.02 14.16
CA ALA A 21 5.05 -12.89 12.94
C ALA A 21 6.03 -12.79 11.74
N ARG A 22 6.34 -13.92 11.12
CA ARG A 22 7.19 -14.04 9.92
C ARG A 22 6.69 -13.24 8.70
N GLY A 23 5.66 -12.43 8.86
CA GLY A 23 5.06 -11.63 7.80
C GLY A 23 5.67 -10.25 7.57
N ALA A 24 6.44 -9.72 8.54
CA ALA A 24 6.92 -8.34 8.50
C ALA A 24 8.23 -8.16 7.71
N GLU A 25 9.10 -9.18 7.68
CA GLU A 25 10.43 -9.08 7.07
C GLU A 25 10.43 -8.90 5.55
N ASP A 26 9.32 -9.23 4.88
CA ASP A 26 9.20 -9.13 3.42
C ASP A 26 8.31 -7.96 2.98
N ALA A 27 7.73 -7.21 3.90
CA ALA A 27 6.92 -6.04 3.58
C ALA A 27 7.83 -4.90 3.11
N GLY A 28 7.46 -4.28 1.99
CA GLY A 28 8.10 -3.06 1.52
C GLY A 28 7.26 -1.85 1.88
N MET A 29 7.86 -0.68 1.71
CA MET A 29 7.20 0.62 1.87
C MET A 29 7.12 1.33 0.53
N LEU A 30 6.08 2.09 0.34
CA LEU A 30 5.91 3.03 -0.76
C LEU A 30 5.52 4.38 -0.16
N SER A 31 6.24 5.42 -0.55
CA SER A 31 5.88 6.80 -0.30
C SER A 31 5.70 7.52 -1.64
N ILE A 32 4.64 8.31 -1.78
CA ILE A 32 4.40 9.21 -2.93
C ILE A 32 3.99 10.56 -2.36
N GLU A 33 4.59 11.64 -2.87
CA GLU A 33 4.25 12.99 -2.46
C GLU A 33 4.01 13.90 -3.66
N ARG A 34 2.92 14.68 -3.59
CA ARG A 34 2.47 15.66 -4.60
C ARG A 34 2.26 15.08 -6.01
N GLY A 35 2.04 13.76 -6.12
CA GLY A 35 1.86 13.07 -7.38
C GLY A 35 0.78 13.69 -8.27
N LYS A 36 1.02 13.67 -9.60
CA LYS A 36 0.09 14.13 -10.63
C LYS A 36 0.10 13.13 -11.79
N GLY A 37 -1.07 12.60 -12.15
CA GLY A 37 -1.21 11.56 -13.16
C GLY A 37 -2.00 10.35 -12.65
N ALA A 38 -1.49 9.15 -12.91
CA ALA A 38 -2.10 7.90 -12.51
C ALA A 38 -1.18 7.05 -11.63
N VAL A 39 -1.75 6.49 -10.58
CA VAL A 39 -1.11 5.52 -9.68
C VAL A 39 -2.01 4.30 -9.57
N VAL A 40 -1.46 3.13 -9.89
CA VAL A 40 -2.15 1.85 -9.74
C VAL A 40 -1.42 1.00 -8.73
N LEU A 41 -2.03 0.75 -7.57
CA LEU A 41 -1.50 -0.14 -6.55
C LEU A 41 -2.21 -1.49 -6.62
N GLU A 42 -1.45 -2.56 -6.63
CA GLU A 42 -1.91 -3.92 -6.37
C GLU A 42 -1.18 -4.41 -5.12
N ILE A 43 -1.83 -4.33 -3.97
CA ILE A 43 -1.16 -4.50 -2.69
C ILE A 43 -1.99 -5.32 -1.70
N ARG A 44 -1.31 -6.12 -0.90
CA ARG A 44 -1.82 -6.70 0.33
C ARG A 44 -1.09 -6.04 1.50
N GLY A 45 -1.83 -5.27 2.31
CA GLY A 45 -1.22 -4.51 3.40
C GLY A 45 -2.04 -3.29 3.80
N VAL A 46 -1.34 -2.27 4.29
CA VAL A 46 -1.92 -1.00 4.72
C VAL A 46 -1.65 0.06 3.67
N VAL A 47 -2.67 0.84 3.33
CA VAL A 47 -2.55 1.98 2.41
C VAL A 47 -3.27 3.17 3.02
N LEU A 48 -2.56 4.26 3.14
CA LEU A 48 -3.07 5.56 3.55
C LEU A 48 -2.81 6.56 2.44
N GLY A 49 -3.69 7.54 2.25
CA GLY A 49 -3.38 8.58 1.28
C GLY A 49 -4.40 9.69 1.17
N ARG A 50 -4.03 10.64 0.33
CA ARG A 50 -4.83 11.81 -0.01
C ARG A 50 -4.81 12.01 -1.52
N LEU A 51 -5.86 12.62 -2.03
CA LEU A 51 -5.97 13.06 -3.41
C LEU A 51 -6.58 14.46 -3.42
N GLY A 52 -5.85 15.43 -3.94
CA GLY A 52 -6.32 16.82 -4.02
C GLY A 52 -7.59 16.96 -4.87
N ASN A 53 -7.52 16.44 -6.09
CA ASN A 53 -8.67 16.41 -7.01
C ASN A 53 -8.53 15.23 -7.97
N GLY A 54 -9.61 14.47 -8.18
CA GLY A 54 -9.58 13.36 -9.12
C GLY A 54 -10.53 12.22 -8.78
N THR A 55 -10.08 11.00 -9.10
CA THR A 55 -10.85 9.76 -8.94
C THR A 55 -10.04 8.69 -8.24
N ILE A 56 -10.72 7.90 -7.41
CA ILE A 56 -10.18 6.69 -6.78
C ILE A 56 -11.12 5.53 -7.13
N THR A 57 -10.57 4.46 -7.67
CA THR A 57 -11.29 3.19 -7.83
C THR A 57 -10.64 2.16 -6.94
N VAL A 58 -11.38 1.58 -6.03
CA VAL A 58 -10.94 0.48 -5.18
C VAL A 58 -11.64 -0.79 -5.63
N ILE A 59 -10.87 -1.82 -5.92
CA ILE A 59 -11.34 -3.17 -6.21
C ILE A 59 -10.83 -4.04 -5.07
N ASP A 60 -11.76 -4.57 -4.29
CA ASP A 60 -11.45 -5.49 -3.22
C ASP A 60 -11.22 -6.89 -3.80
N ARG A 61 -10.05 -7.44 -3.54
CA ARG A 61 -9.65 -8.78 -3.99
C ARG A 61 -9.90 -9.86 -2.94
N THR A 62 -10.20 -9.43 -1.71
CA THR A 62 -10.46 -10.29 -0.55
C THR A 62 -11.77 -9.90 0.15
N PRO A 63 -12.92 -9.88 -0.57
CA PRO A 63 -14.17 -9.29 -0.06
C PRO A 63 -14.77 -10.01 1.16
N ASN A 64 -14.23 -11.17 1.51
CA ASN A 64 -14.66 -11.97 2.66
C ASN A 64 -13.82 -11.74 3.93
N ASP A 65 -12.80 -10.88 3.85
CA ASP A 65 -12.03 -10.50 5.03
C ASP A 65 -12.72 -9.35 5.80
N PRO A 66 -12.34 -9.09 7.06
CA PRO A 66 -12.96 -8.03 7.87
C PRO A 66 -12.52 -6.61 7.49
N TYR A 67 -11.67 -6.45 6.50
CA TYR A 67 -11.09 -5.17 6.15
C TYR A 67 -11.97 -4.42 5.13
N VAL A 68 -12.20 -3.15 5.38
CA VAL A 68 -13.04 -2.31 4.54
C VAL A 68 -12.26 -1.07 4.08
N ALA A 69 -12.35 -0.78 2.79
CA ALA A 69 -11.83 0.46 2.25
C ALA A 69 -12.66 1.65 2.74
N ASN A 70 -12.01 2.61 3.38
CA ASN A 70 -12.63 3.86 3.83
C ASN A 70 -12.12 5.02 2.97
N VAL A 71 -13.05 5.78 2.37
CA VAL A 71 -12.71 6.98 1.60
C VAL A 71 -13.67 8.09 1.98
N THR A 72 -13.13 9.25 2.33
CA THR A 72 -13.85 10.46 2.70
C THR A 72 -13.38 11.64 1.86
N GLY A 73 -14.15 12.73 1.80
CA GLY A 73 -13.77 13.92 1.07
C GLY A 73 -14.91 14.91 0.87
N ARG A 74 -14.69 15.91 0.00
CA ARG A 74 -15.68 16.93 -0.36
C ARG A 74 -16.18 16.72 -1.78
N ARG A 75 -17.46 17.08 -2.06
CA ARG A 75 -18.09 16.94 -3.38
C ARG A 75 -17.95 15.53 -3.94
N VAL A 76 -18.22 14.54 -3.10
CA VAL A 76 -17.93 13.12 -3.39
C VAL A 76 -19.10 12.52 -4.17
N ILE A 77 -18.78 11.93 -5.33
CA ILE A 77 -19.67 11.03 -6.06
C ILE A 77 -19.18 9.61 -5.82
N VAL A 78 -20.05 8.77 -5.28
CA VAL A 78 -19.72 7.38 -4.94
C VAL A 78 -20.58 6.44 -5.78
N GLN A 79 -19.94 5.51 -6.48
CA GLN A 79 -20.61 4.42 -7.18
C GLN A 79 -20.07 3.08 -6.65
N ARG A 80 -20.96 2.23 -6.19
CA ARG A 80 -20.63 0.88 -5.71
C ARG A 80 -21.16 -0.17 -6.67
N ARG A 81 -20.33 -1.18 -6.95
CA ARG A 81 -20.73 -2.38 -7.69
C ARG A 81 -20.41 -3.61 -6.84
N PRO A 82 -21.37 -4.53 -6.65
CA PRO A 82 -21.15 -5.69 -5.80
C PRO A 82 -20.24 -6.76 -6.43
N THR A 83 -20.25 -6.88 -7.76
CA THR A 83 -19.53 -7.95 -8.45
C THR A 83 -18.78 -7.39 -9.68
N PRO A 84 -17.43 -7.37 -9.68
CA PRO A 84 -16.54 -7.52 -8.51
C PRO A 84 -16.76 -6.37 -7.50
N ALA A 85 -16.47 -6.61 -6.22
CA ALA A 85 -16.61 -5.60 -5.18
C ALA A 85 -15.76 -4.36 -5.52
N ARG A 86 -16.42 -3.35 -6.06
CA ARG A 86 -15.78 -2.17 -6.64
C ARG A 86 -16.41 -0.89 -6.12
N LEU A 87 -15.57 -0.01 -5.64
CA LEU A 87 -15.93 1.32 -5.18
C LEU A 87 -15.27 2.36 -6.09
N PHE A 88 -16.04 3.14 -6.80
CA PHE A 88 -15.57 4.28 -7.58
C PHE A 88 -15.95 5.58 -6.88
N ILE A 89 -14.98 6.47 -6.71
CA ILE A 89 -15.15 7.73 -5.99
C ILE A 89 -14.52 8.86 -6.82
N ARG A 90 -15.26 9.90 -7.04
CA ARG A 90 -14.78 11.16 -7.62
C ARG A 90 -15.01 12.30 -6.64
N GLY A 91 -14.02 13.17 -6.44
CA GLY A 91 -14.19 14.29 -5.51
C GLY A 91 -12.94 15.13 -5.34
N GLN A 92 -12.99 15.98 -4.31
CA GLN A 92 -11.90 16.88 -3.93
C GLN A 92 -11.48 16.65 -2.48
N GLY A 93 -10.18 16.77 -2.20
CA GLY A 93 -9.63 16.56 -0.88
C GLY A 93 -9.97 15.18 -0.33
N LEU A 94 -9.92 14.16 -1.19
CA LEU A 94 -10.21 12.79 -0.81
C LEU A 94 -9.11 12.29 0.13
N ARG A 95 -9.52 11.59 1.19
CA ARG A 95 -8.66 10.83 2.10
C ARG A 95 -9.10 9.39 2.05
N PHE A 96 -8.15 8.48 1.93
CA PHE A 96 -8.45 7.06 1.87
C PHE A 96 -7.57 6.27 2.82
N ARG A 97 -8.14 5.19 3.34
CA ARG A 97 -7.50 4.31 4.31
C ARG A 97 -7.97 2.88 4.10
N MET A 98 -7.03 1.96 3.88
CA MET A 98 -7.20 0.53 3.86
C MET A 98 -6.24 -0.06 4.90
N LEU A 99 -6.75 -0.80 5.89
CA LEU A 99 -5.98 -1.32 7.02
C LEU A 99 -5.84 -2.84 6.96
N GLY A 100 -5.25 -3.36 5.90
CA GLY A 100 -5.14 -4.80 5.65
C GLY A 100 -5.98 -5.22 4.45
N GLY A 101 -6.01 -6.52 4.14
CA GLY A 101 -6.68 -7.04 2.96
C GLY A 101 -5.87 -6.94 1.69
N GLY A 102 -6.46 -7.38 0.58
CA GLY A 102 -5.89 -7.32 -0.77
C GLY A 102 -6.68 -6.38 -1.67
N TYR A 103 -6.03 -5.34 -2.18
CA TYR A 103 -6.70 -4.32 -3.00
C TYR A 103 -5.98 -4.07 -4.31
N ARG A 104 -6.77 -3.74 -5.34
CA ARG A 104 -6.31 -2.98 -6.49
C ARG A 104 -6.92 -1.59 -6.42
N ILE A 105 -6.06 -0.57 -6.31
CA ILE A 105 -6.45 0.82 -6.14
C ILE A 105 -5.95 1.58 -7.35
N LEU A 106 -6.86 2.24 -8.08
CA LEU A 106 -6.52 3.13 -9.19
C LEU A 106 -6.80 4.56 -8.73
N ILE A 107 -5.78 5.38 -8.74
CA ILE A 107 -5.85 6.80 -8.39
C ILE A 107 -5.49 7.60 -9.63
N ARG A 108 -6.32 8.56 -10.01
CA ARG A 108 -6.03 9.50 -11.10
C ARG A 108 -6.35 10.92 -10.68
N GLY A 109 -5.43 11.83 -10.91
CA GLY A 109 -5.62 13.24 -10.58
C GLY A 109 -4.36 13.96 -10.16
N SER A 110 -4.51 14.91 -9.24
CA SER A 110 -3.41 15.74 -8.75
C SER A 110 -3.42 15.88 -7.23
N GLY A 111 -2.24 16.14 -6.67
CA GLY A 111 -2.03 16.15 -5.22
C GLY A 111 -2.21 14.75 -4.64
N ILE A 112 -1.63 13.76 -5.32
CA ILE A 112 -1.60 12.37 -4.87
C ILE A 112 -0.52 12.25 -3.81
N THR A 113 -0.91 11.92 -2.58
CA THR A 113 -0.01 11.52 -1.49
C THR A 113 -0.41 10.11 -1.06
N VAL A 114 0.54 9.18 -1.04
CA VAL A 114 0.31 7.78 -0.67
C VAL A 114 1.42 7.32 0.25
N SER A 115 1.05 6.67 1.34
CA SER A 115 1.94 5.86 2.17
C SER A 115 1.37 4.45 2.21
N ALA A 116 2.16 3.46 1.82
CA ALA A 116 1.73 2.08 1.83
C ALA A 116 2.82 1.16 2.39
N VAL A 117 2.37 0.16 3.17
CA VAL A 117 3.23 -0.88 3.74
C VAL A 117 2.61 -2.23 3.43
N GLY A 118 3.36 -3.08 2.77
CA GLY A 118 2.85 -4.39 2.39
C GLY A 118 3.64 -5.06 1.27
N ARG A 119 2.97 -5.96 0.56
CA ARG A 119 3.54 -6.69 -0.59
C ARG A 119 2.68 -6.48 -1.82
N GLY A 120 3.33 -6.26 -2.95
CA GLY A 120 2.59 -6.09 -4.19
C GLY A 120 3.39 -5.38 -5.27
N ALA A 121 2.69 -4.53 -6.02
CA ALA A 121 3.29 -3.71 -7.06
C ALA A 121 2.57 -2.36 -7.17
N VAL A 122 3.30 -1.37 -7.61
CA VAL A 122 2.77 -0.08 -8.01
C VAL A 122 3.12 0.19 -9.48
N SER A 123 2.17 0.74 -10.22
CA SER A 123 2.47 1.38 -11.51
C SER A 123 2.30 2.88 -11.34
N LEU A 124 3.32 3.61 -11.75
CA LEU A 124 3.40 5.07 -11.70
C LEU A 124 3.36 5.58 -13.13
N ASP A 125 2.59 6.62 -13.39
CA ASP A 125 2.39 7.22 -14.70
C ASP A 125 2.14 8.71 -14.48
N GLY A 126 3.22 9.50 -14.55
CA GLY A 126 3.20 10.95 -14.39
C GLY A 126 2.50 11.59 -15.60
N GLU A 127 1.72 12.61 -15.36
CA GLU A 127 1.02 13.37 -16.41
C GLU A 127 1.46 14.85 -16.37
N PRO A 128 2.66 15.17 -16.91
CA PRO A 128 3.12 16.54 -16.99
C PRO A 128 2.24 17.33 -17.99
N ARG A 129 2.01 18.61 -17.70
CA ARG A 129 1.29 19.50 -18.63
C ARG A 129 2.20 20.02 -19.72
N PHE A 130 3.48 20.13 -19.41
CA PHE A 130 4.54 20.57 -20.31
C PHE A 130 5.87 19.94 -19.87
N PRO A 131 6.89 19.89 -20.74
CA PRO A 131 8.21 19.37 -20.39
C PRO A 131 8.80 20.08 -19.17
N GLY A 132 9.22 19.30 -18.15
CA GLY A 132 9.78 19.81 -16.90
C GLY A 132 8.75 20.19 -15.83
N ASP A 133 7.46 19.93 -16.03
CA ASP A 133 6.43 20.09 -14.98
C ASP A 133 6.69 19.11 -13.82
N ASP A 134 6.61 19.59 -12.59
CA ASP A 134 6.73 18.75 -11.39
C ASP A 134 5.51 17.83 -11.29
N VAL A 135 5.71 16.53 -11.47
CA VAL A 135 4.68 15.50 -11.36
C VAL A 135 4.71 14.77 -10.02
N GLY A 136 5.55 15.23 -9.08
CA GLY A 136 5.73 14.67 -7.75
C GLY A 136 6.87 13.65 -7.67
N VAL A 137 7.07 13.12 -6.46
CA VAL A 137 8.16 12.20 -6.13
C VAL A 137 7.66 10.93 -5.48
N TYR A 138 8.47 9.86 -5.53
CA TYR A 138 8.16 8.59 -4.85
C TYR A 138 9.44 7.94 -4.29
N SER A 139 9.25 7.04 -3.32
CA SER A 139 10.29 6.15 -2.80
C SER A 139 9.71 4.77 -2.49
N LEU A 140 10.55 3.74 -2.68
CA LEU A 140 10.28 2.35 -2.32
C LEU A 140 11.21 1.86 -1.19
N GLU A 141 12.14 2.70 -0.77
CA GLU A 141 13.23 2.35 0.17
C GLU A 141 12.91 2.75 1.62
N GLY A 142 11.66 3.10 1.91
CA GLY A 142 11.24 3.48 3.25
C GLY A 142 11.45 4.96 3.59
N VAL A 143 11.91 5.76 2.64
CA VAL A 143 11.99 7.23 2.80
C VAL A 143 10.58 7.81 2.76
N ASP A 144 10.27 8.68 3.71
CA ASP A 144 9.03 9.45 3.72
C ASP A 144 9.20 10.72 2.89
N CYS A 145 8.70 10.68 1.65
CA CYS A 145 8.80 11.79 0.72
C CYS A 145 8.07 13.06 1.17
N SER A 146 7.21 12.98 2.18
CA SER A 146 6.60 14.18 2.78
C SER A 146 7.56 14.93 3.71
N LEU A 147 8.57 14.25 4.23
CA LEU A 147 9.60 14.80 5.11
C LEU A 147 10.90 15.11 4.37
N GLU A 148 11.29 14.22 3.45
CA GLU A 148 12.57 14.26 2.73
C GLU A 148 12.33 14.13 1.21
N PRO A 149 11.66 15.09 0.57
CA PRO A 149 11.32 14.98 -0.85
C PRO A 149 12.55 14.96 -1.79
N GLU A 150 13.66 15.54 -1.37
CA GLU A 150 14.93 15.53 -2.11
C GLU A 150 15.62 14.16 -2.14
N SER A 151 15.24 13.26 -1.22
CA SER A 151 15.73 11.88 -1.16
C SER A 151 14.85 10.91 -1.94
N CYS A 152 13.84 11.41 -2.66
CA CYS A 152 12.89 10.61 -3.42
C CYS A 152 13.09 10.81 -4.93
N ASP A 153 12.79 9.76 -5.69
CA ASP A 153 12.85 9.80 -7.16
C ASP A 153 11.65 10.56 -7.75
N PRO A 154 11.82 11.26 -8.88
CA PRO A 154 10.69 11.84 -9.58
C PRO A 154 9.76 10.75 -10.13
N ILE A 155 8.46 11.00 -10.12
CA ILE A 155 7.49 10.10 -10.76
C ILE A 155 7.77 10.09 -12.27
N PRO A 156 7.92 8.91 -12.90
CA PRO A 156 8.22 8.81 -14.33
C PRO A 156 7.06 9.30 -15.20
N ASP A 157 7.39 9.95 -16.34
CA ASP A 157 6.42 10.42 -17.34
C ASP A 157 5.85 9.28 -18.19
N GLU A 158 6.53 8.13 -18.22
CA GLU A 158 6.08 6.91 -18.87
C GLU A 158 5.65 5.88 -17.81
N PRO A 159 4.64 5.05 -18.11
CA PRO A 159 4.18 4.05 -17.17
C PRO A 159 5.27 3.06 -16.75
N VAL A 160 5.67 3.08 -15.49
CA VAL A 160 6.64 2.16 -14.90
C VAL A 160 5.95 1.32 -13.83
N ARG A 161 6.21 0.00 -13.83
CA ARG A 161 5.72 -0.91 -12.81
C ARG A 161 6.87 -1.42 -11.95
N VAL A 162 6.77 -1.19 -10.64
CA VAL A 162 7.76 -1.60 -9.63
C VAL A 162 7.13 -2.45 -8.53
N LYS A 163 7.93 -3.34 -7.93
CA LYS A 163 7.49 -4.23 -6.85
C LYS A 163 7.63 -3.54 -5.49
N ILE A 164 6.68 -3.80 -4.60
CA ILE A 164 6.70 -3.36 -3.20
C ILE A 164 6.93 -4.60 -2.34
N GLY A 165 8.02 -4.61 -1.56
CA GLY A 165 8.42 -5.75 -0.72
C GLY A 165 9.02 -6.91 -1.50
N LYS A 166 9.57 -7.89 -0.76
CA LYS A 166 10.13 -9.09 -1.37
C LYS A 166 9.01 -10.02 -1.84
N THR A 167 9.06 -10.42 -3.09
CA THR A 167 8.16 -11.48 -3.60
C THR A 167 8.75 -12.82 -3.21
N THR A 168 8.13 -13.53 -2.29
CA THR A 168 8.45 -14.94 -1.99
C THR A 168 7.83 -15.82 -3.08
N GLY A 169 8.27 -15.67 -4.31
CA GLY A 169 7.94 -16.53 -5.43
C GLY A 169 9.23 -17.08 -6.02
N PRO A 170 9.25 -18.30 -6.60
CA PRO A 170 10.39 -18.72 -7.37
C PRO A 170 10.68 -17.65 -8.43
N PRO A 171 11.98 -17.40 -8.76
CA PRO A 171 12.33 -16.46 -9.80
C PRO A 171 11.55 -16.86 -11.06
N GLU A 172 10.79 -15.92 -11.60
CA GLU A 172 10.10 -16.10 -12.88
C GLU A 172 11.19 -16.35 -13.92
N THR A 173 11.39 -17.63 -14.24
CA THR A 173 12.35 -18.05 -15.25
C THR A 173 11.86 -17.44 -16.56
N GLU A 174 12.55 -16.43 -17.03
CA GLU A 174 12.40 -15.87 -18.39
C GLU A 174 12.33 -17.05 -19.35
N ARG A 175 11.15 -17.31 -19.93
CA ARG A 175 11.00 -18.31 -20.97
C ARG A 175 11.84 -17.85 -22.16
N PRO A 176 12.91 -18.57 -22.53
CA PRO A 176 13.63 -18.27 -23.76
C PRO A 176 12.64 -18.34 -24.91
N GLY A 177 12.66 -17.32 -25.75
CA GLY A 177 11.75 -17.12 -26.85
C GLY A 177 11.49 -18.36 -27.66
N ALA A 178 10.23 -18.62 -27.93
CA ALA A 178 9.80 -19.55 -28.97
C ALA A 178 10.33 -19.05 -30.31
N ALA A 179 11.41 -19.69 -30.77
CA ALA A 179 11.91 -19.50 -32.10
C ALA A 179 10.82 -19.92 -33.09
N THR A 180 10.35 -18.97 -33.86
CA THR A 180 9.52 -19.15 -35.05
C THR A 180 10.19 -20.14 -36.02
N ARG A 181 9.47 -21.18 -36.37
CA ARG A 181 9.67 -21.93 -37.61
C ARG A 181 8.50 -21.66 -38.54
#